data_ebfe226a475db61d3966ee4f33a919b9
#
_entry.id   ebfe226a475db61d3966ee4f33a919b9
#
_cell.length_a   1.000
_cell.length_b   1.000
_cell.length_c   1.000
_cell.angle_alpha   90.00
_cell.angle_beta   90.00
_cell.angle_gamma   90.00
#
_symmetry.space_group_name_H-M   'P 1'
#
loop_
_entity.id
_entity.type
_entity.pdbx_description
1 polymer ?
#
loop_
_entity_poly.entity_id
_entity_poly.type
_entity_poly.pdbx_seq_one_letter_code
_entity_poly.pdbx_strand_id
1 'polypeptide(L)'
;MQKLTLVIISCIAISACIPGANGQTKRKLVWSDEFNYRGLPDSSKWSYQVGGNGWGNQELQYYTDKKLSNARVENGYLIIEVKKEQTEKNAYSSARLVTKGKGDWRYGRIDVKARLPKGVGTWPAIWMLGSTTPLKWPDDGEIDIMEHVGYDQGAIHASTHTKKYYHTIGTQKTAITTVADCSEVFHVYSLDWDAETITVLVDDKPYFTFKNEHSDRTAWPFDGPMYLLLNIAIGGGWGGQKGVDDSIFPQKMEIDYVRVYQ
;
A
#
# COMPACT_ATOMS: atom_id res chain seq x y z
N MET A 1 -77.91 -18.27 36.64
CA MET A 1 -76.81 -17.35 36.90
C MET A 1 -75.49 -18.12 36.75
N GLN A 2 -74.90 -18.04 35.55
CA GLN A 2 -73.61 -18.68 35.25
C GLN A 2 -72.49 -17.69 35.52
N LYS A 3 -71.54 -18.08 36.38
CA LYS A 3 -70.36 -17.30 36.67
C LYS A 3 -69.28 -17.54 35.58
N LEU A 4 -68.93 -16.51 34.88
CA LEU A 4 -67.84 -16.51 33.89
C LEU A 4 -66.49 -16.29 34.59
N THR A 5 -65.62 -17.28 34.55
CA THR A 5 -64.27 -17.20 35.12
C THR A 5 -63.30 -16.71 34.04
N LEU A 6 -62.74 -15.52 34.25
CA LEU A 6 -61.75 -14.91 33.35
C LEU A 6 -60.37 -15.48 33.68
N VAL A 7 -59.78 -16.19 32.76
CA VAL A 7 -58.39 -16.69 32.82
C VAL A 7 -57.48 -15.62 32.20
N ILE A 8 -56.64 -14.97 33.00
CA ILE A 8 -55.62 -14.05 32.52
C ILE A 8 -54.35 -14.85 32.22
N ILE A 9 -54.01 -14.97 30.91
CA ILE A 9 -52.76 -15.56 30.47
C ILE A 9 -51.70 -14.42 30.47
N SER A 10 -50.74 -14.49 31.40
CA SER A 10 -49.59 -13.58 31.48
C SER A 10 -48.54 -14.07 30.48
N CYS A 11 -48.35 -13.34 29.36
CA CYS A 11 -47.22 -13.57 28.47
C CYS A 11 -45.95 -12.99 29.06
N ILE A 12 -45.05 -13.85 29.52
CA ILE A 12 -43.68 -13.48 29.90
C ILE A 12 -42.88 -13.33 28.61
N ALA A 13 -42.57 -12.10 28.24
CA ALA A 13 -41.64 -11.80 27.15
C ALA A 13 -40.20 -12.09 27.63
N ILE A 14 -39.63 -13.19 27.17
CA ILE A 14 -38.21 -13.47 27.37
C ILE A 14 -37.44 -12.57 26.39
N SER A 15 -36.84 -11.50 26.93
CA SER A 15 -35.91 -10.63 26.20
C SER A 15 -34.62 -11.41 26.01
N ALA A 16 -34.41 -11.95 24.80
CA ALA A 16 -33.13 -12.54 24.42
C ALA A 16 -32.11 -11.39 24.29
N CYS A 17 -31.19 -11.29 25.26
CA CYS A 17 -29.98 -10.47 25.09
C CYS A 17 -29.16 -11.06 23.92
N ILE A 18 -29.19 -10.40 22.77
CA ILE A 18 -28.24 -10.63 21.69
C ILE A 18 -26.91 -10.10 22.22
N PRO A 19 -25.83 -10.91 22.34
CA PRO A 19 -24.52 -10.38 22.68
C PRO A 19 -24.12 -9.39 21.59
N GLY A 20 -23.93 -8.14 22.02
CA GLY A 20 -23.57 -7.03 21.15
C GLY A 20 -22.31 -7.31 20.38
N ALA A 21 -22.29 -6.80 19.17
CA ALA A 21 -21.18 -6.77 18.27
C ALA A 21 -19.85 -6.48 18.99
N ASN A 22 -18.83 -7.27 18.71
CA ASN A 22 -17.46 -7.08 19.16
C ASN A 22 -17.10 -5.59 19.07
N GLY A 23 -16.83 -4.97 20.20
CA GLY A 23 -16.35 -3.60 20.27
C GLY A 23 -14.95 -3.53 19.65
N GLN A 24 -14.90 -3.34 18.33
CA GLN A 24 -13.66 -2.98 17.66
C GLN A 24 -13.24 -1.63 18.26
N THR A 25 -12.18 -1.64 19.06
CA THR A 25 -11.62 -0.40 19.63
C THR A 25 -11.35 0.54 18.46
N LYS A 26 -11.98 1.73 18.49
CA LYS A 26 -11.85 2.72 17.41
C LYS A 26 -10.38 3.13 17.34
N ARG A 27 -9.69 2.71 16.29
CA ARG A 27 -8.30 3.07 16.04
C ARG A 27 -8.15 4.59 16.01
N LYS A 28 -7.03 5.09 16.55
CA LYS A 28 -6.71 6.52 16.56
C LYS A 28 -5.71 6.82 15.46
N LEU A 29 -5.82 8.00 14.84
CA LEU A 29 -4.80 8.52 13.93
C LEU A 29 -3.52 8.75 14.74
N VAL A 30 -2.45 8.01 14.41
CA VAL A 30 -1.14 8.08 15.10
C VAL A 30 -0.06 8.76 14.27
N TRP A 31 -0.22 8.79 12.94
CA TRP A 31 0.69 9.45 12.03
C TRP A 31 -0.06 9.85 10.75
N SER A 32 0.28 11.02 10.19
CA SER A 32 -0.20 11.40 8.87
C SER A 32 0.74 12.37 8.16
N ASP A 33 0.60 12.43 6.84
CA ASP A 33 1.03 13.55 6.03
C ASP A 33 -0.11 13.92 5.08
N GLU A 34 -0.62 15.13 5.27
CA GLU A 34 -1.74 15.71 4.50
C GLU A 34 -1.22 16.61 3.36
N PHE A 35 0.09 16.71 3.19
CA PHE A 35 0.79 17.49 2.16
C PHE A 35 0.32 18.95 2.03
N ASN A 36 -0.10 19.56 3.15
CA ASN A 36 -0.56 20.96 3.24
C ASN A 36 0.61 21.97 3.31
N TYR A 37 1.67 21.72 2.58
CA TYR A 37 2.85 22.58 2.48
C TYR A 37 3.37 22.60 1.03
N ARG A 38 4.50 23.29 0.77
CA ARG A 38 5.12 23.36 -0.56
C ARG A 38 6.62 23.11 -0.48
N GLY A 39 7.16 22.37 -1.43
CA GLY A 39 8.59 22.12 -1.52
C GLY A 39 8.95 20.63 -1.53
N LEU A 40 10.06 20.28 -0.93
CA LEU A 40 10.44 18.86 -0.77
C LEU A 40 9.53 18.18 0.28
N PRO A 41 9.29 16.86 0.15
CA PRO A 41 8.68 16.06 1.21
C PRO A 41 9.34 16.31 2.58
N ASP A 42 8.51 16.41 3.63
CA ASP A 42 8.95 16.71 4.99
C ASP A 42 10.00 15.70 5.46
N SER A 43 11.21 16.18 5.69
CA SER A 43 12.35 15.35 6.09
C SER A 43 12.22 14.73 7.49
N SER A 44 11.26 15.17 8.29
CA SER A 44 10.93 14.51 9.57
C SER A 44 10.09 13.23 9.37
N LYS A 45 9.42 13.10 8.22
CA LYS A 45 8.52 12.00 7.87
C LYS A 45 9.09 11.10 6.78
N TRP A 46 9.82 11.66 5.83
CA TRP A 46 10.29 10.96 4.63
C TRP A 46 11.81 10.97 4.49
N SER A 47 12.33 9.87 4.00
CA SER A 47 13.70 9.72 3.51
C SER A 47 13.68 9.28 2.06
N TYR A 48 14.81 9.38 1.37
CA TYR A 48 14.98 8.93 0.01
C TYR A 48 15.83 7.67 -0.03
N GLN A 49 15.45 6.71 -0.85
CA GLN A 49 16.35 5.65 -1.29
C GLN A 49 16.86 6.01 -2.68
N VAL A 50 18.18 6.07 -2.84
CA VAL A 50 18.86 6.65 -4.00
C VAL A 50 19.64 5.58 -4.75
N GLY A 51 19.63 5.65 -6.08
CA GLY A 51 20.42 4.78 -6.92
C GLY A 51 19.70 4.26 -8.16
N GLY A 52 20.46 3.60 -9.05
CA GLY A 52 19.97 3.09 -10.35
C GLY A 52 20.59 1.75 -10.70
N ASN A 53 20.68 0.83 -9.73
CA ASN A 53 21.30 -0.50 -9.91
C ASN A 53 20.29 -1.60 -10.31
N GLY A 54 19.09 -1.20 -10.78
CA GLY A 54 18.02 -2.11 -11.18
C GLY A 54 17.16 -2.64 -10.03
N TRP A 55 17.45 -2.29 -8.78
CA TRP A 55 16.63 -2.55 -7.58
C TRP A 55 16.14 -4.00 -7.41
N GLY A 56 16.92 -4.97 -7.91
CA GLY A 56 16.59 -6.40 -7.87
C GLY A 56 15.66 -6.86 -9.01
N ASN A 57 15.03 -5.94 -9.75
CA ASN A 57 14.01 -6.21 -10.76
C ASN A 57 14.42 -5.78 -12.19
N GLN A 58 15.68 -5.41 -12.41
CA GLN A 58 16.19 -4.85 -13.67
C GLN A 58 15.48 -3.54 -14.08
N GLU A 59 15.06 -2.76 -13.08
CA GLU A 59 14.40 -1.47 -13.27
C GLU A 59 15.34 -0.46 -13.93
N LEU A 60 14.79 0.43 -14.77
CA LEU A 60 15.56 1.30 -15.66
C LEU A 60 15.83 2.70 -15.10
N GLN A 61 15.08 3.15 -14.11
CA GLN A 61 15.21 4.49 -13.53
C GLN A 61 16.37 4.59 -12.53
N TYR A 62 16.84 5.82 -12.37
CA TYR A 62 17.63 6.25 -11.21
C TYR A 62 16.69 6.95 -10.21
N TYR A 63 16.61 6.50 -8.98
CA TYR A 63 15.93 7.22 -7.91
C TYR A 63 16.84 8.31 -7.35
N THR A 64 16.37 9.56 -7.42
CA THR A 64 17.14 10.75 -7.09
C THR A 64 17.01 11.14 -5.62
N ASP A 65 18.00 11.89 -5.10
CA ASP A 65 17.93 12.51 -3.76
C ASP A 65 17.41 13.95 -3.87
N LYS A 66 16.37 14.27 -3.11
CA LYS A 66 15.84 15.63 -2.91
C LYS A 66 15.71 16.48 -4.18
N LYS A 67 15.37 15.84 -5.29
CA LYS A 67 15.18 16.51 -6.58
C LYS A 67 13.72 16.90 -6.76
N LEU A 68 13.40 18.20 -6.68
CA LEU A 68 12.03 18.72 -6.80
C LEU A 68 11.31 18.26 -8.08
N SER A 69 12.02 18.00 -9.14
CA SER A 69 11.44 17.52 -10.39
C SER A 69 11.01 16.05 -10.35
N ASN A 70 11.43 15.27 -9.34
CA ASN A 70 11.03 13.89 -9.14
C ASN A 70 10.17 13.67 -7.90
N ALA A 71 10.36 14.48 -6.82
CA ALA A 71 9.50 14.43 -5.65
C ALA A 71 9.29 15.83 -5.07
N ARG A 72 8.04 16.26 -4.99
CA ARG A 72 7.65 17.56 -4.44
C ARG A 72 6.25 17.53 -3.86
N VAL A 73 6.02 18.46 -2.94
CA VAL A 73 4.69 18.77 -2.43
C VAL A 73 4.26 20.09 -3.04
N GLU A 74 3.15 20.09 -3.77
CA GLU A 74 2.53 21.28 -4.35
C GLU A 74 1.02 21.06 -4.52
N ASN A 75 0.24 22.16 -4.40
CA ASN A 75 -1.21 22.17 -4.57
C ASN A 75 -1.95 21.16 -3.67
N GLY A 76 -1.41 20.85 -2.48
CA GLY A 76 -2.02 19.90 -1.54
C GLY A 76 -1.71 18.41 -1.83
N TYR A 77 -0.76 18.12 -2.72
CA TYR A 77 -0.40 16.75 -3.08
C TYR A 77 1.10 16.51 -2.98
N LEU A 78 1.48 15.32 -2.54
CA LEU A 78 2.80 14.79 -2.86
C LEU A 78 2.78 14.28 -4.29
N ILE A 79 3.71 14.77 -5.11
CA ILE A 79 3.90 14.34 -6.49
C ILE A 79 5.21 13.58 -6.58
N ILE A 80 5.14 12.31 -6.97
CA ILE A 80 6.27 11.52 -7.43
C ILE A 80 6.19 11.51 -8.96
N GLU A 81 7.23 12.06 -9.62
CA GLU A 81 7.23 12.23 -11.08
C GLU A 81 8.43 11.50 -11.69
N VAL A 82 8.13 10.63 -12.65
CA VAL A 82 9.13 9.94 -13.45
C VAL A 82 9.33 10.67 -14.77
N LYS A 83 10.58 10.78 -15.21
CA LYS A 83 10.99 11.48 -16.43
C LYS A 83 11.91 10.62 -17.28
N LYS A 84 11.79 10.80 -18.59
CA LYS A 84 12.83 10.38 -19.52
C LYS A 84 13.91 11.45 -19.55
N GLU A 85 14.90 11.28 -18.70
CA GLU A 85 16.08 12.14 -18.63
C GLU A 85 17.30 11.34 -18.16
N GLN A 86 18.42 11.53 -18.82
CA GLN A 86 19.68 10.88 -18.43
C GLN A 86 20.06 11.32 -17.02
N THR A 87 20.17 10.33 -16.11
CA THR A 87 20.62 10.54 -14.73
C THR A 87 21.61 9.44 -14.39
N GLU A 88 22.87 9.80 -14.17
CA GLU A 88 23.97 8.84 -14.10
C GLU A 88 24.00 7.97 -15.38
N LYS A 89 23.97 6.64 -15.22
CA LYS A 89 23.91 5.70 -16.35
C LYS A 89 22.51 5.30 -16.77
N ASN A 90 21.47 5.83 -16.11
CA ASN A 90 20.07 5.45 -16.32
C ASN A 90 19.37 6.47 -17.23
N ALA A 91 18.52 6.00 -18.14
CA ALA A 91 17.79 6.84 -19.10
C ALA A 91 16.54 7.52 -18.49
N TYR A 92 16.17 7.15 -17.28
CA TYR A 92 15.00 7.69 -16.59
C TYR A 92 15.37 8.10 -15.16
N SER A 93 14.72 9.14 -14.67
CA SER A 93 14.77 9.54 -13.26
C SER A 93 13.41 9.38 -12.59
N SER A 94 13.41 9.07 -11.30
CA SER A 94 12.21 8.96 -10.47
C SER A 94 12.56 9.25 -9.01
N ALA A 95 11.61 9.05 -8.09
CA ALA A 95 11.87 9.08 -6.66
C ALA A 95 11.30 7.84 -5.96
N ARG A 96 11.98 7.42 -4.89
CA ARG A 96 11.55 6.39 -3.96
C ARG A 96 11.65 6.95 -2.55
N LEU A 97 10.48 7.22 -1.96
CA LEU A 97 10.32 7.78 -0.62
C LEU A 97 10.02 6.69 0.38
N VAL A 98 10.58 6.80 1.59
CA VAL A 98 10.41 5.82 2.65
C VAL A 98 10.20 6.49 4.00
N THR A 99 9.42 5.86 4.87
CA THR A 99 9.22 6.32 6.26
C THR A 99 10.19 5.67 7.25
N LYS A 100 11.13 4.83 6.84
CA LYS A 100 12.04 4.06 7.71
C LYS A 100 12.72 4.93 8.77
N GLY A 101 12.55 4.56 10.05
CA GLY A 101 13.08 5.28 11.21
C GLY A 101 12.33 6.57 11.56
N LYS A 102 11.22 6.87 10.85
CA LYS A 102 10.37 8.06 11.05
C LYS A 102 8.89 7.70 11.16
N GLY A 103 8.53 6.53 10.69
CA GLY A 103 7.23 5.93 10.71
C GLY A 103 7.38 4.44 10.45
N ASP A 104 7.68 3.69 11.51
CA ASP A 104 7.75 2.23 11.51
C ASP A 104 6.61 1.76 12.41
N TRP A 105 5.67 1.03 11.84
CA TRP A 105 4.47 0.60 12.56
C TRP A 105 4.39 -0.92 12.65
N ARG A 106 3.88 -1.40 13.74
CA ARG A 106 3.46 -2.79 13.90
C ARG A 106 1.95 -2.80 14.03
N TYR A 107 1.28 -3.41 13.06
CA TYR A 107 -0.17 -3.47 12.98
C TYR A 107 -0.83 -2.09 12.78
N GLY A 108 -2.09 -2.11 12.42
CA GLY A 108 -2.89 -0.92 12.24
C GLY A 108 -3.55 -0.85 10.87
N ARG A 109 -4.14 0.30 10.59
CA ARG A 109 -4.66 0.62 9.27
C ARG A 109 -3.81 1.72 8.65
N ILE A 110 -3.45 1.55 7.39
CA ILE A 110 -2.71 2.53 6.59
C ILE A 110 -3.59 2.87 5.39
N ASP A 111 -3.91 4.15 5.23
CA ASP A 111 -4.67 4.67 4.10
C ASP A 111 -3.77 5.60 3.27
N VAL A 112 -3.66 5.32 1.98
CA VAL A 112 -2.98 6.18 1.01
C VAL A 112 -3.96 6.55 -0.07
N LYS A 113 -4.33 7.83 -0.16
CA LYS A 113 -5.21 8.32 -1.22
C LYS A 113 -4.38 8.83 -2.38
N ALA A 114 -4.44 8.13 -3.50
CA ALA A 114 -3.58 8.39 -4.63
C ALA A 114 -4.30 8.28 -5.98
N ARG A 115 -3.73 8.99 -6.98
CA ARG A 115 -4.04 8.86 -8.40
C ARG A 115 -2.77 8.37 -9.10
N LEU A 116 -2.88 7.30 -9.87
CA LEU A 116 -1.74 6.58 -10.42
C LEU A 116 -1.29 7.11 -11.78
N PRO A 117 0.00 6.93 -12.16
CA PRO A 117 0.45 7.16 -13.51
C PRO A 117 -0.16 6.14 -14.48
N LYS A 118 -0.08 6.41 -15.78
CA LYS A 118 -0.50 5.51 -16.86
C LYS A 118 0.58 5.34 -17.92
N GLY A 119 0.39 4.33 -18.77
CA GLY A 119 1.21 4.11 -19.95
C GLY A 119 2.28 3.05 -19.79
N VAL A 120 2.57 2.40 -20.92
CA VAL A 120 3.44 1.20 -21.00
C VAL A 120 4.83 1.50 -20.47
N GLY A 121 5.27 0.72 -19.51
CA GLY A 121 6.56 0.84 -18.86
C GLY A 121 6.53 1.45 -17.47
N THR A 122 5.42 2.09 -17.03
CA THR A 122 5.28 2.57 -15.64
C THR A 122 4.96 1.43 -14.68
N TRP A 123 5.51 1.52 -13.46
CA TRP A 123 5.25 0.58 -12.36
C TRP A 123 5.24 1.34 -11.02
N PRO A 124 4.14 2.03 -10.70
CA PRO A 124 3.95 2.64 -9.38
C PRO A 124 3.69 1.60 -8.31
N ALA A 125 4.15 1.87 -7.08
CA ALA A 125 3.91 1.03 -5.91
C ALA A 125 3.69 1.84 -4.63
N ILE A 126 2.76 1.34 -3.79
CA ILE A 126 2.52 1.70 -2.40
C ILE A 126 2.67 0.40 -1.62
N TRP A 127 3.71 0.28 -0.81
CA TRP A 127 4.12 -1.00 -0.24
C TRP A 127 4.90 -0.85 1.05
N MET A 128 5.19 -1.94 1.75
CA MET A 128 5.89 -1.95 3.02
C MET A 128 6.97 -3.02 3.07
N LEU A 129 8.05 -2.72 3.79
CA LEU A 129 9.12 -3.67 4.13
C LEU A 129 9.34 -3.72 5.64
N GLY A 130 9.84 -4.86 6.12
CA GLY A 130 10.28 -5.02 7.51
C GLY A 130 11.37 -4.01 7.89
N SER A 131 11.28 -3.45 9.10
CA SER A 131 12.20 -2.39 9.57
C SER A 131 13.54 -2.90 10.08
N THR A 132 13.84 -4.18 9.92
CA THR A 132 15.11 -4.79 10.31
C THR A 132 16.32 -4.16 9.61
N THR A 133 17.49 -4.21 10.25
CA THR A 133 18.74 -3.72 9.66
C THR A 133 19.87 -4.71 9.99
N PRO A 134 20.53 -5.30 8.99
CA PRO A 134 20.22 -5.23 7.57
C PRO A 134 18.91 -5.94 7.20
N LEU A 135 18.18 -5.42 6.23
CA LEU A 135 16.99 -6.08 5.68
C LEU A 135 17.40 -7.37 4.95
N LYS A 136 16.71 -8.47 5.22
CA LYS A 136 16.87 -9.75 4.53
C LYS A 136 15.58 -10.08 3.77
N TRP A 137 15.55 -9.70 2.51
CA TRP A 137 14.44 -10.03 1.65
C TRP A 137 14.55 -11.47 1.12
N PRO A 138 13.46 -12.25 1.07
CA PRO A 138 12.09 -11.93 1.52
C PRO A 138 11.83 -12.34 2.98
N ASP A 139 12.84 -12.71 3.77
CA ASP A 139 12.73 -13.28 5.12
C ASP A 139 12.06 -12.30 6.12
N ASP A 140 12.25 -10.99 5.94
CA ASP A 140 11.71 -9.95 6.84
C ASP A 140 10.34 -9.43 6.41
N GLY A 141 9.78 -9.99 5.34
CA GLY A 141 8.44 -9.69 4.86
C GLY A 141 8.33 -8.44 3.99
N GLU A 142 7.37 -8.50 3.05
CA GLU A 142 6.92 -7.41 2.19
C GLU A 142 5.41 -7.46 2.07
N ILE A 143 4.75 -6.31 2.12
CA ILE A 143 3.31 -6.15 1.90
C ILE A 143 3.11 -5.11 0.80
N ASP A 144 2.55 -5.53 -0.33
CA ASP A 144 2.22 -4.66 -1.44
C ASP A 144 0.75 -4.26 -1.32
N ILE A 145 0.52 -2.99 -0.95
CA ILE A 145 -0.83 -2.43 -0.77
C ILE A 145 -1.42 -2.10 -2.14
N MET A 146 -0.59 -1.59 -3.04
CA MET A 146 -0.97 -1.28 -4.41
C MET A 146 0.24 -1.40 -5.30
N GLU A 147 0.14 -2.22 -6.31
CA GLU A 147 1.01 -2.22 -7.46
C GLU A 147 0.18 -2.14 -8.74
N HIS A 148 0.68 -1.43 -9.73
CA HIS A 148 0.07 -1.29 -11.03
C HIS A 148 1.15 -1.29 -12.11
N VAL A 149 0.91 -1.94 -13.24
CA VAL A 149 1.78 -1.89 -14.40
C VAL A 149 1.06 -1.24 -15.59
N GLY A 150 1.67 -0.23 -16.16
CA GLY A 150 1.00 0.62 -17.16
C GLY A 150 0.61 -0.06 -18.47
N TYR A 151 1.06 -1.29 -18.72
CA TYR A 151 0.58 -2.09 -19.86
C TYR A 151 -0.73 -2.85 -19.56
N ASP A 152 -1.15 -2.94 -18.28
CA ASP A 152 -2.40 -3.56 -17.83
C ASP A 152 -3.21 -2.54 -17.04
N GLN A 153 -3.67 -1.50 -17.75
CA GLN A 153 -4.30 -0.33 -17.15
C GLN A 153 -5.54 -0.69 -16.36
N GLY A 154 -5.58 -0.25 -15.10
CA GLY A 154 -6.68 -0.47 -14.17
C GLY A 154 -6.60 -1.79 -13.39
N ALA A 155 -5.67 -2.69 -13.70
CA ALA A 155 -5.43 -3.88 -12.87
C ALA A 155 -4.56 -3.49 -11.66
N ILE A 156 -5.15 -3.55 -10.46
CA ILE A 156 -4.50 -3.24 -9.19
C ILE A 156 -4.18 -4.54 -8.47
N HIS A 157 -2.91 -4.71 -8.12
CA HIS A 157 -2.40 -5.90 -7.46
C HIS A 157 -2.12 -5.62 -5.98
N ALA A 158 -2.43 -6.58 -5.13
CA ALA A 158 -1.90 -6.68 -3.77
C ALA A 158 -1.14 -8.00 -3.63
N SER A 159 -0.05 -7.98 -2.89
CA SER A 159 0.76 -9.17 -2.66
C SER A 159 1.36 -9.19 -1.25
N THR A 160 1.79 -10.36 -0.81
CA THR A 160 2.74 -10.49 0.30
C THR A 160 3.88 -11.40 -0.11
N HIS A 161 5.10 -11.02 0.28
CA HIS A 161 6.30 -11.83 0.08
C HIS A 161 6.93 -12.19 1.41
N THR A 162 7.21 -13.47 1.58
CA THR A 162 7.86 -14.07 2.75
C THR A 162 8.83 -15.14 2.28
N LYS A 163 9.67 -15.67 3.15
CA LYS A 163 10.60 -16.75 2.79
C LYS A 163 9.90 -17.98 2.18
N LYS A 164 8.69 -18.31 2.67
CA LYS A 164 7.88 -19.42 2.16
C LYS A 164 7.10 -19.05 0.89
N TYR A 165 6.74 -17.78 0.75
CA TYR A 165 5.84 -17.31 -0.30
C TYR A 165 6.40 -16.06 -0.97
N TYR A 166 7.03 -16.17 -2.17
CA TYR A 166 7.52 -15.03 -2.91
C TYR A 166 7.57 -15.29 -4.43
N HIS A 167 7.61 -14.22 -5.22
CA HIS A 167 7.41 -14.28 -6.67
C HIS A 167 8.44 -15.13 -7.41
N THR A 168 9.71 -15.12 -7.00
CA THR A 168 10.78 -15.84 -7.71
C THR A 168 10.55 -17.34 -7.74
N ILE A 169 9.85 -17.90 -6.74
CA ILE A 169 9.46 -19.31 -6.70
C ILE A 169 7.98 -19.53 -7.03
N GLY A 170 7.27 -18.47 -7.45
CA GLY A 170 5.87 -18.54 -7.88
C GLY A 170 4.87 -18.87 -6.78
N THR A 171 5.17 -18.55 -5.51
CA THR A 171 4.33 -18.92 -4.36
C THR A 171 3.78 -17.72 -3.58
N GLN A 172 4.08 -16.47 -3.99
CA GLN A 172 3.55 -15.28 -3.33
C GLN A 172 2.02 -15.33 -3.18
N LYS A 173 1.52 -14.81 -2.09
CA LYS A 173 0.08 -14.60 -1.92
C LYS A 173 -0.28 -13.31 -2.63
N THR A 174 -1.22 -13.36 -3.55
CA THR A 174 -1.59 -12.20 -4.38
C THR A 174 -3.06 -12.22 -4.75
N ALA A 175 -3.62 -11.04 -5.02
CA ALA A 175 -4.93 -10.87 -5.63
C ALA A 175 -4.94 -9.63 -6.52
N ILE A 176 -5.89 -9.59 -7.46
CA ILE A 176 -6.05 -8.51 -8.41
C ILE A 176 -7.48 -7.99 -8.32
N THR A 177 -7.63 -6.67 -8.39
CA THR A 177 -8.93 -6.02 -8.57
C THR A 177 -8.86 -5.03 -9.71
N THR A 178 -10.02 -4.64 -10.26
CA THR A 178 -10.09 -3.65 -11.35
C THR A 178 -10.55 -2.30 -10.82
N VAL A 179 -9.73 -1.26 -11.08
CA VAL A 179 -10.03 0.14 -10.83
C VAL A 179 -9.75 0.90 -12.13
N ALA A 180 -10.73 0.92 -13.02
CA ALA A 180 -10.55 1.36 -14.42
C ALA A 180 -10.09 2.82 -14.55
N ASP A 181 -10.49 3.67 -13.60
CA ASP A 181 -10.20 5.12 -13.54
C ASP A 181 -9.08 5.48 -12.56
N CYS A 182 -8.24 4.51 -12.14
CA CYS A 182 -7.14 4.71 -11.18
C CYS A 182 -6.15 5.82 -11.56
N SER A 183 -6.04 6.15 -12.85
CA SER A 183 -5.19 7.24 -13.36
C SER A 183 -5.94 8.57 -13.61
N GLU A 184 -7.24 8.60 -13.38
CA GLU A 184 -8.10 9.77 -13.62
C GLU A 184 -8.67 10.34 -12.33
N VAL A 185 -8.97 9.46 -11.36
CA VAL A 185 -9.58 9.78 -10.07
C VAL A 185 -8.69 9.32 -8.93
N PHE A 186 -8.79 9.98 -7.78
CA PHE A 186 -8.13 9.54 -6.56
C PHE A 186 -8.92 8.40 -5.92
N HIS A 187 -8.24 7.32 -5.58
CA HIS A 187 -8.75 6.19 -4.80
C HIS A 187 -7.99 6.04 -3.50
N VAL A 188 -8.60 5.43 -2.51
CA VAL A 188 -7.96 5.12 -1.23
C VAL A 188 -7.48 3.68 -1.26
N TYR A 189 -6.17 3.48 -1.30
CA TYR A 189 -5.52 2.18 -1.19
C TYR A 189 -5.19 1.95 0.28
N SER A 190 -5.78 0.91 0.86
CA SER A 190 -5.72 0.69 2.31
C SER A 190 -5.15 -0.67 2.65
N LEU A 191 -4.39 -0.70 3.75
CA LEU A 191 -3.99 -1.91 4.44
C LEU A 191 -4.67 -1.94 5.82
N ASP A 192 -5.31 -3.03 6.15
CA ASP A 192 -5.75 -3.37 7.50
C ASP A 192 -4.94 -4.60 7.96
N TRP A 193 -4.10 -4.42 8.98
CA TRP A 193 -3.14 -5.42 9.38
C TRP A 193 -3.11 -5.60 10.89
N ASP A 194 -3.22 -6.84 11.33
CA ASP A 194 -3.10 -7.27 12.73
C ASP A 194 -2.26 -8.55 12.85
N ALA A 195 -2.29 -9.20 14.03
CA ALA A 195 -1.53 -10.43 14.26
C ALA A 195 -2.04 -11.64 13.45
N GLU A 196 -3.28 -11.59 13.01
CA GLU A 196 -3.99 -12.71 12.39
C GLU A 196 -4.18 -12.53 10.89
N THR A 197 -4.29 -11.27 10.43
CA THR A 197 -4.68 -10.98 9.05
C THR A 197 -3.96 -9.78 8.46
N ILE A 198 -3.69 -9.86 7.17
CA ILE A 198 -3.36 -8.75 6.29
C ILE A 198 -4.50 -8.65 5.29
N THR A 199 -5.22 -7.53 5.29
CA THR A 199 -6.32 -7.27 4.35
C THR A 199 -6.01 -5.99 3.58
N VAL A 200 -6.05 -6.06 2.24
CA VAL A 200 -5.89 -4.90 1.37
C VAL A 200 -7.22 -4.53 0.74
N LEU A 201 -7.48 -3.21 0.71
CA LEU A 201 -8.74 -2.66 0.26
C LEU A 201 -8.50 -1.53 -0.77
N VAL A 202 -9.46 -1.34 -1.67
CA VAL A 202 -9.59 -0.12 -2.46
C VAL A 202 -10.97 0.48 -2.16
N ASP A 203 -10.99 1.78 -1.76
CA ASP A 203 -12.21 2.51 -1.38
C ASP A 203 -13.07 1.70 -0.39
N ASP A 204 -12.43 1.23 0.69
CA ASP A 204 -13.01 0.41 1.76
C ASP A 204 -13.56 -0.98 1.32
N LYS A 205 -13.32 -1.38 0.06
CA LYS A 205 -13.73 -2.70 -0.44
C LYS A 205 -12.54 -3.65 -0.39
N PRO A 206 -12.56 -4.69 0.47
CA PRO A 206 -11.47 -5.66 0.55
C PRO A 206 -11.42 -6.52 -0.72
N TYR A 207 -10.20 -6.77 -1.22
CA TYR A 207 -9.98 -7.64 -2.37
C TYR A 207 -8.86 -8.66 -2.16
N PHE A 208 -7.98 -8.44 -1.17
CA PHE A 208 -6.95 -9.39 -0.78
C PHE A 208 -7.00 -9.64 0.72
N THR A 209 -6.85 -10.90 1.13
CA THR A 209 -6.68 -11.25 2.55
C THR A 209 -5.71 -12.42 2.66
N PHE A 210 -4.65 -12.22 3.43
CA PHE A 210 -3.74 -13.29 3.84
C PHE A 210 -3.87 -13.51 5.35
N LYS A 211 -4.13 -14.76 5.75
CA LYS A 211 -4.30 -15.15 7.16
C LYS A 211 -3.03 -15.78 7.68
N ASN A 212 -2.70 -15.49 8.94
CA ASN A 212 -1.63 -16.14 9.66
C ASN A 212 -1.91 -17.64 9.77
N GLU A 213 -1.03 -18.46 9.20
CA GLU A 213 -1.12 -19.92 9.25
C GLU A 213 -0.66 -20.49 10.59
N HIS A 214 -0.13 -19.66 11.50
CA HIS A 214 0.46 -20.06 12.78
C HIS A 214 1.51 -21.17 12.66
N SER A 215 2.21 -21.23 11.51
CA SER A 215 3.25 -22.21 11.27
C SER A 215 4.61 -21.76 11.83
N ASP A 216 5.26 -20.83 11.14
CA ASP A 216 6.53 -20.24 11.55
C ASP A 216 6.79 -18.87 10.88
N ARG A 217 7.92 -18.23 11.24
CA ARG A 217 8.32 -16.94 10.70
C ARG A 217 8.57 -16.96 9.18
N THR A 218 8.85 -18.11 8.58
CA THR A 218 9.06 -18.20 7.13
C THR A 218 7.77 -17.96 6.36
N ALA A 219 6.62 -18.26 6.97
CA ALA A 219 5.30 -18.01 6.41
C ALA A 219 4.72 -16.65 6.86
N TRP A 220 5.00 -16.23 8.12
CA TRP A 220 4.44 -15.03 8.71
C TRP A 220 5.49 -14.19 9.45
N PRO A 221 6.28 -13.36 8.74
CA PRO A 221 7.24 -12.44 9.36
C PRO A 221 6.63 -11.12 9.82
N PHE A 222 5.33 -10.92 9.70
CA PHE A 222 4.59 -9.66 9.85
C PHE A 222 4.24 -9.31 11.30
N ASP A 223 4.97 -9.84 12.26
CA ASP A 223 4.86 -9.56 13.69
C ASP A 223 5.84 -8.49 14.19
N GLY A 224 6.68 -7.97 13.31
CA GLY A 224 7.62 -6.88 13.54
C GLY A 224 7.15 -5.53 12.97
N PRO A 225 7.86 -4.45 13.29
CA PRO A 225 7.58 -3.14 12.66
C PRO A 225 7.94 -3.14 11.17
N MET A 226 7.12 -2.43 10.38
CA MET A 226 7.33 -2.24 8.94
C MET A 226 7.21 -0.77 8.58
N TYR A 227 7.94 -0.33 7.54
CA TYR A 227 7.91 1.02 7.03
C TYR A 227 7.29 1.09 5.64
N LEU A 228 6.68 2.22 5.32
CA LEU A 228 6.02 2.48 4.03
C LEU A 228 7.02 2.96 2.99
N LEU A 229 6.80 2.53 1.74
CA LEU A 229 7.52 2.97 0.56
C LEU A 229 6.53 3.46 -0.51
N LEU A 230 6.91 4.54 -1.21
CA LEU A 230 6.17 5.11 -2.32
C LEU A 230 7.15 5.37 -3.47
N ASN A 231 6.88 4.82 -4.66
CA ASN A 231 7.75 5.02 -5.82
C ASN A 231 7.01 4.81 -7.16
N ILE A 232 7.67 5.24 -8.24
CA ILE A 232 7.35 4.79 -9.59
C ILE A 232 8.63 4.18 -10.17
N ALA A 233 8.62 2.88 -10.46
CA ALA A 233 9.64 2.20 -11.24
C ALA A 233 9.33 2.31 -12.74
N ILE A 234 10.34 2.10 -13.58
CA ILE A 234 10.22 2.05 -15.04
C ILE A 234 10.83 0.76 -15.56
N GLY A 235 10.07 0.09 -16.42
CA GLY A 235 10.53 -1.14 -17.05
C GLY A 235 10.67 -2.28 -16.05
N GLY A 236 11.83 -2.92 -16.05
CA GLY A 236 12.10 -4.07 -15.19
C GLY A 236 11.42 -5.35 -15.63
N GLY A 237 11.58 -6.40 -14.84
CA GLY A 237 11.09 -7.74 -15.14
C GLY A 237 9.56 -7.84 -15.24
N TRP A 238 8.83 -6.94 -14.57
CA TRP A 238 7.37 -6.91 -14.63
C TRP A 238 6.85 -5.67 -15.38
N GLY A 239 7.13 -4.46 -14.91
CA GLY A 239 6.66 -3.23 -15.57
C GLY A 239 7.08 -3.11 -17.03
N GLY A 240 8.21 -3.74 -17.41
CA GLY A 240 8.79 -3.74 -18.76
C GLY A 240 8.37 -4.90 -19.68
N GLN A 241 7.46 -5.79 -19.29
CA GLN A 241 7.09 -6.98 -20.08
C GLN A 241 6.55 -6.65 -21.49
N LYS A 242 5.99 -5.46 -21.68
CA LYS A 242 5.54 -4.96 -22.99
C LYS A 242 6.41 -3.83 -23.51
N GLY A 243 7.65 -3.69 -23.00
CA GLY A 243 8.55 -2.60 -23.30
C GLY A 243 8.27 -1.34 -22.48
N VAL A 244 8.82 -0.22 -22.92
CA VAL A 244 8.60 1.12 -22.37
C VAL A 244 8.27 2.05 -23.51
N ASP A 245 7.15 2.75 -23.43
CA ASP A 245 6.78 3.79 -24.39
C ASP A 245 7.37 5.13 -23.93
N ASP A 246 8.42 5.55 -24.61
CA ASP A 246 9.14 6.79 -24.33
C ASP A 246 8.30 8.06 -24.52
N SER A 247 7.24 7.98 -25.32
CA SER A 247 6.40 9.14 -25.65
C SER A 247 5.45 9.57 -24.53
N ILE A 248 5.27 8.71 -23.51
CA ILE A 248 4.33 8.98 -22.39
C ILE A 248 4.90 9.94 -21.34
N PHE A 249 6.23 10.08 -21.24
CA PHE A 249 6.87 10.83 -20.17
C PHE A 249 6.75 12.36 -20.35
N PRO A 250 6.59 13.12 -19.23
CA PRO A 250 6.62 12.68 -17.85
C PRO A 250 5.32 12.01 -17.42
N GLN A 251 5.41 11.11 -16.42
CA GLN A 251 4.27 10.52 -15.72
C GLN A 251 4.38 10.76 -14.22
N LYS A 252 3.26 10.81 -13.51
CA LYS A 252 3.26 11.10 -12.08
C LYS A 252 2.25 10.27 -11.30
N MET A 253 2.60 9.96 -10.06
CA MET A 253 1.69 9.54 -9.01
C MET A 253 1.43 10.73 -8.10
N GLU A 254 0.18 11.08 -7.89
CA GLU A 254 -0.24 12.16 -6.99
C GLU A 254 -0.88 11.54 -5.75
N ILE A 255 -0.42 11.94 -4.57
CA ILE A 255 -0.89 11.42 -3.29
C ILE A 255 -1.48 12.58 -2.50
N ASP A 256 -2.78 12.46 -2.15
CA ASP A 256 -3.55 13.46 -1.41
C ASP A 256 -3.20 13.40 0.09
N TYR A 257 -3.14 12.20 0.64
CA TYR A 257 -2.71 11.98 2.01
C TYR A 257 -2.15 10.57 2.24
N VAL A 258 -1.38 10.45 3.31
CA VAL A 258 -1.03 9.17 3.95
C VAL A 258 -1.45 9.26 5.41
N ARG A 259 -2.23 8.28 5.90
CA ARG A 259 -2.74 8.24 7.27
C ARG A 259 -2.54 6.86 7.87
N VAL A 260 -2.09 6.82 9.12
CA VAL A 260 -1.90 5.58 9.88
C VAL A 260 -2.69 5.62 11.17
N TYR A 261 -3.45 4.55 11.42
CA TYR A 261 -4.34 4.41 12.57
C TYR A 261 -3.97 3.15 13.36
N GLN A 262 -3.83 3.30 14.67
CA GLN A 262 -3.57 2.20 15.62
C GLN A 262 -4.52 2.25 16.83
#